data_a299822ee241dad26cf733eeb688ae2a
#
_entry.id   a299822ee241dad26cf733eeb688ae2a
#
_cell.length_a   1.000
_cell.length_b   1.000
_cell.length_c   1.000
_cell.angle_alpha   90.00
_cell.angle_beta   90.00
_cell.angle_gamma   90.00
#
_symmetry.space_group_name_H-M   'P 1'
#
loop_
_entity.id
_entity.type
_entity.pdbx_description
1 polymer ?
#
loop_
_entity_poly.entity_id
_entity_poly.type
_entity_poly.pdbx_seq_one_letter_code
_entity_poly.pdbx_strand_id
1 'polypeptide(L)'
;MLSAWPNHVPYRQLAGPGHGRGLSQVGAFENARAGWAAERILAHYYPGATLGAVAPAAVRVRLAARDDSSLDVFAATGLRVAGRQLPPGQAAHLTPLPGGGANVTVTVGCDGDVLWQASTDDPWVHPIDPRPNRPVAEHLTLCGGPSYRGVLGVALDDGAARTINQVDVEDYLLGVVPAEVQANWADKGAAEALRAQAIAARSYVLAEQRYPYAQTCDTTACQSYPGTEREDPRTAAAVAATAGTVLLRDGRILRTEYSAAPDGGAPADIRTMDVGPAPGQLLAIAPGAEPPARSAATESAIDAEYRRIGGANSSLGTPIGPQMILPQHAGTYRMYTNGVIIATPTLGAQVVDYSRVLQVVPEVAAAQQVPSGAAARPDAVPPGGGAQPGAHGDAAVSGGPVTPDGAAVAAGGADALGAAATPDGTAAPGGIAPPENVANGGDATAGGAIRPAGP
;
A
#
# COMPACT_ATOMS: atom_id res chain seq x y z
N MET A 1 -2.06 14.08 -20.75
CA MET A 1 -1.05 15.13 -20.46
C MET A 1 -1.44 15.76 -19.13
N LEU A 2 -0.84 15.34 -18.05
CA LEU A 2 -0.91 16.04 -16.77
C LEU A 2 -0.09 17.31 -16.96
N SER A 3 -0.75 18.47 -16.97
CA SER A 3 -0.05 19.74 -17.02
C SER A 3 0.81 19.84 -15.76
N ALA A 4 2.14 19.87 -15.95
CA ALA A 4 3.07 20.21 -14.91
C ALA A 4 2.67 21.56 -14.31
N TRP A 5 2.43 21.61 -13.01
CA TRP A 5 2.22 22.86 -12.29
C TRP A 5 3.56 23.59 -12.25
N PRO A 6 3.66 24.82 -12.75
CA PRO A 6 4.87 25.60 -12.59
C PRO A 6 4.93 26.09 -11.14
N ASN A 7 6.06 25.89 -10.49
CA ASN A 7 6.50 26.34 -9.17
C ASN A 7 6.56 25.24 -8.09
N HIS A 8 7.33 24.18 -8.33
CA HIS A 8 7.93 23.42 -7.26
C HIS A 8 9.09 24.25 -6.66
N VAL A 9 8.83 24.88 -5.52
CA VAL A 9 9.91 25.34 -4.66
C VAL A 9 10.47 24.08 -3.96
N PRO A 10 11.77 23.76 -4.10
CA PRO A 10 12.30 22.56 -3.48
C PRO A 10 12.09 22.60 -1.97
N TYR A 11 11.54 21.54 -1.45
CA TYR A 11 11.24 21.32 -0.04
C TYR A 11 12.50 21.50 0.80
N ARG A 12 12.54 22.52 1.63
CA ARG A 12 13.62 22.70 2.61
C ARG A 12 13.26 21.89 3.86
N GLN A 13 13.92 20.75 4.04
CA GLN A 13 13.84 19.97 5.26
C GLN A 13 14.51 20.78 6.39
N LEU A 14 13.70 21.29 7.34
CA LEU A 14 14.21 21.94 8.53
C LEU A 14 14.43 20.87 9.60
N ALA A 15 15.68 20.66 10.00
CA ALA A 15 16.06 19.74 11.06
C ALA A 15 15.79 20.37 12.44
N GLY A 16 15.07 19.63 13.33
CA GLY A 16 14.82 20.05 14.72
C GLY A 16 13.59 19.35 15.30
N PRO A 17 13.19 19.62 16.55
CA PRO A 17 11.99 19.06 17.17
C PRO A 17 10.70 19.65 16.57
N GLY A 18 10.58 19.56 15.25
CA GLY A 18 9.55 20.17 14.42
C GLY A 18 10.02 21.48 13.80
N HIS A 19 9.50 21.77 12.61
CA HIS A 19 9.84 23.00 11.86
C HIS A 19 9.20 24.27 12.45
N GLY A 20 8.40 24.16 13.52
CA GLY A 20 7.75 25.29 14.23
C GLY A 20 6.75 26.09 13.40
N ARG A 21 6.36 25.62 12.23
CA ARG A 21 5.41 26.30 11.34
C ARG A 21 4.02 25.70 11.46
N GLY A 22 3.00 26.55 11.46
CA GLY A 22 1.61 26.14 11.48
C GLY A 22 1.15 25.65 12.85
N LEU A 23 0.30 24.63 12.87
CA LEU A 23 -0.29 24.12 14.10
C LEU A 23 0.79 23.52 15.01
N SER A 24 0.93 24.07 16.22
CA SER A 24 1.61 23.39 17.30
C SER A 24 0.70 22.31 17.87
N GLN A 25 1.13 21.06 17.82
CA GLN A 25 0.36 19.93 18.37
C GLN A 25 0.23 20.07 19.91
N VAL A 26 1.32 20.43 20.60
CA VAL A 26 1.31 20.67 22.05
C VAL A 26 0.47 21.90 22.39
N GLY A 27 0.62 22.99 21.64
CA GLY A 27 -0.20 24.19 21.85
C GLY A 27 -1.68 23.94 21.57
N ALA A 28 -2.04 23.13 20.57
CA ALA A 28 -3.42 22.73 20.32
C ALA A 28 -3.99 21.92 21.50
N PHE A 29 -3.20 21.01 22.08
CA PHE A 29 -3.58 20.26 23.26
C PHE A 29 -3.90 21.19 24.43
N GLU A 30 -3.02 22.15 24.75
CA GLU A 30 -3.24 23.11 25.87
C GLU A 30 -4.43 24.01 25.59
N ASN A 31 -4.60 24.52 24.38
CA ASN A 31 -5.74 25.35 23.98
C ASN A 31 -7.07 24.57 24.10
N ALA A 32 -7.10 23.31 23.69
CA ALA A 32 -8.28 22.47 23.85
C ALA A 32 -8.62 22.23 25.31
N ARG A 33 -7.63 21.99 26.18
CA ARG A 33 -7.82 21.89 27.63
C ARG A 33 -8.32 23.21 28.26
N ALA A 34 -7.96 24.35 27.69
CA ALA A 34 -8.47 25.66 28.07
C ALA A 34 -9.88 25.93 27.49
N GLY A 35 -10.53 24.93 26.87
CA GLY A 35 -11.90 25.03 26.36
C GLY A 35 -12.03 25.65 24.97
N TRP A 36 -10.96 25.65 24.17
CA TRP A 36 -11.05 26.11 22.79
C TRP A 36 -11.63 25.03 21.91
N ALA A 37 -12.56 25.36 21.03
CA ALA A 37 -13.02 24.51 19.95
C ALA A 37 -11.97 24.39 18.86
N ALA A 38 -12.04 23.33 18.06
CA ALA A 38 -11.09 23.04 16.97
C ALA A 38 -10.98 24.20 15.97
N GLU A 39 -12.10 24.84 15.64
CA GLU A 39 -12.16 25.97 14.72
C GLU A 39 -11.37 27.18 15.25
N ARG A 40 -11.45 27.45 16.57
CA ARG A 40 -10.68 28.50 17.21
C ARG A 40 -9.19 28.19 17.26
N ILE A 41 -8.83 26.93 17.52
CA ILE A 41 -7.43 26.47 17.49
C ILE A 41 -6.85 26.68 16.08
N LEU A 42 -7.58 26.24 15.04
CA LEU A 42 -7.16 26.40 13.64
C LEU A 42 -7.05 27.88 13.24
N ALA A 43 -8.02 28.70 13.60
CA ALA A 43 -7.98 30.15 13.32
C ALA A 43 -6.79 30.86 14.00
N HIS A 44 -6.35 30.36 15.16
CA HIS A 44 -5.16 30.87 15.83
C HIS A 44 -3.89 30.55 15.08
N TYR A 45 -3.70 29.29 14.65
CA TYR A 45 -2.46 28.85 13.99
C TYR A 45 -2.42 29.18 12.49
N TYR A 46 -3.57 29.37 11.85
CA TYR A 46 -3.68 29.72 10.43
C TYR A 46 -4.55 30.97 10.24
N PRO A 47 -4.10 32.13 10.74
CA PRO A 47 -4.88 33.36 10.68
C PRO A 47 -5.16 33.74 9.21
N GLY A 48 -6.43 34.01 8.91
CA GLY A 48 -6.91 34.35 7.57
C GLY A 48 -7.30 33.15 6.70
N ALA A 49 -7.04 31.92 7.13
CA ALA A 49 -7.62 30.74 6.48
C ALA A 49 -9.12 30.63 6.82
N THR A 50 -9.89 30.07 5.90
CA THR A 50 -11.32 29.78 6.07
C THR A 50 -11.58 28.29 6.02
N LEU A 51 -12.62 27.83 6.73
CA LEU A 51 -13.06 26.46 6.62
C LEU A 51 -13.82 26.26 5.30
N GLY A 52 -13.60 25.10 4.68
CA GLY A 52 -14.32 24.65 3.50
C GLY A 52 -14.66 23.18 3.59
N ALA A 53 -15.38 22.69 2.59
CA ALA A 53 -15.77 21.29 2.50
C ALA A 53 -15.30 20.67 1.19
N VAL A 54 -14.88 19.41 1.25
CA VAL A 54 -14.53 18.58 0.10
C VAL A 54 -15.46 17.38 0.00
N ALA A 55 -15.73 16.94 -1.22
CA ALA A 55 -16.36 15.64 -1.47
C ALA A 55 -15.39 14.50 -1.10
N PRO A 56 -15.88 13.24 -0.93
CA PRO A 56 -15.03 12.07 -0.76
C PRO A 56 -13.93 12.05 -1.83
N ALA A 57 -12.70 11.86 -1.39
CA ALA A 57 -11.52 11.88 -2.24
C ALA A 57 -10.55 10.79 -1.79
N ALA A 58 -9.75 10.27 -2.72
CA ALA A 58 -8.67 9.38 -2.38
C ALA A 58 -7.31 10.07 -2.51
N VAL A 59 -6.35 9.56 -1.77
CA VAL A 59 -4.96 9.99 -1.79
C VAL A 59 -4.06 8.81 -2.14
N ARG A 60 -2.92 9.09 -2.74
CA ARG A 60 -1.85 8.13 -3.01
C ARG A 60 -0.66 8.45 -2.13
N VAL A 61 -0.22 7.45 -1.39
CA VAL A 61 0.87 7.53 -0.42
C VAL A 61 2.00 6.62 -0.86
N ARG A 62 3.20 7.17 -1.06
CA ARG A 62 4.41 6.36 -1.25
C ARG A 62 4.78 5.71 0.07
N LEU A 63 4.95 4.40 0.08
CA LEU A 63 5.45 3.63 1.23
C LEU A 63 6.97 3.54 1.12
N ALA A 64 7.67 4.51 1.71
CA ALA A 64 9.10 4.72 1.49
C ALA A 64 9.99 3.57 2.00
N ALA A 65 9.54 2.86 3.04
CA ALA A 65 10.24 1.67 3.53
C ALA A 65 10.19 0.48 2.56
N ARG A 66 9.40 0.58 1.49
CA ARG A 66 9.22 -0.45 0.45
C ARG A 66 9.83 -0.05 -0.89
N ASP A 67 10.61 1.02 -0.93
CA ASP A 67 11.33 1.40 -2.13
C ASP A 67 12.28 0.27 -2.58
N ASP A 68 12.40 0.10 -3.89
CA ASP A 68 13.26 -0.88 -4.55
C ASP A 68 12.97 -2.35 -4.18
N SER A 69 11.76 -2.61 -3.67
CA SER A 69 11.27 -3.94 -3.32
C SER A 69 10.04 -4.31 -4.15
N SER A 70 9.76 -5.62 -4.24
CA SER A 70 8.44 -6.08 -4.68
C SER A 70 7.37 -5.70 -3.68
N LEU A 71 6.15 -5.55 -4.15
CA LEU A 71 4.96 -5.49 -3.30
C LEU A 71 4.49 -6.90 -3.03
N ASP A 72 4.67 -7.39 -1.82
CA ASP A 72 4.28 -8.71 -1.37
C ASP A 72 3.12 -8.59 -0.39
N VAL A 73 1.93 -9.10 -0.74
CA VAL A 73 0.69 -8.76 -0.03
C VAL A 73 -0.31 -9.91 -0.01
N PHE A 74 -1.03 -10.03 1.09
CA PHE A 74 -2.16 -10.93 1.27
C PHE A 74 -3.32 -10.24 2.00
N ALA A 75 -4.48 -10.89 2.09
CA ALA A 75 -5.58 -10.48 2.95
C ALA A 75 -6.27 -11.72 3.54
N ALA A 76 -6.75 -11.60 4.79
CA ALA A 76 -7.40 -12.71 5.49
C ALA A 76 -8.71 -13.16 4.81
N THR A 77 -9.37 -12.29 4.07
CA THR A 77 -10.60 -12.57 3.30
C THR A 77 -10.33 -12.88 1.82
N GLY A 78 -9.05 -12.90 1.40
CA GLY A 78 -8.65 -12.94 0.01
C GLY A 78 -8.57 -11.54 -0.60
N LEU A 79 -8.11 -11.48 -1.85
CA LEU A 79 -7.87 -10.23 -2.57
C LEU A 79 -8.14 -10.39 -4.08
N ARG A 80 -8.04 -9.30 -4.83
CA ARG A 80 -8.10 -9.30 -6.30
C ARG A 80 -6.84 -8.70 -6.89
N VAL A 81 -6.29 -9.35 -7.90
CA VAL A 81 -5.11 -8.90 -8.65
C VAL A 81 -5.17 -9.39 -10.09
N ALA A 82 -4.76 -8.56 -11.04
CA ALA A 82 -4.74 -8.89 -12.47
C ALA A 82 -6.08 -9.49 -12.97
N GLY A 83 -7.21 -8.92 -12.53
CA GLY A 83 -8.55 -9.37 -12.89
C GLY A 83 -8.98 -10.69 -12.24
N ARG A 84 -8.18 -11.28 -11.35
CA ARG A 84 -8.49 -12.52 -10.63
C ARG A 84 -8.78 -12.28 -9.16
N GLN A 85 -9.69 -13.06 -8.62
CA GLN A 85 -9.93 -13.15 -7.19
C GLN A 85 -9.11 -14.31 -6.62
N LEU A 86 -8.30 -14.00 -5.60
CA LEU A 86 -7.52 -14.95 -4.83
C LEU A 86 -8.26 -15.29 -3.54
N PRO A 87 -8.40 -16.57 -3.19
CA PRO A 87 -8.97 -16.98 -1.92
C PRO A 87 -8.02 -16.66 -0.75
N PRO A 88 -8.50 -16.72 0.50
CA PRO A 88 -7.66 -16.71 1.69
C PRO A 88 -6.52 -17.72 1.62
N GLY A 89 -5.36 -17.35 2.19
CA GLY A 89 -4.17 -18.21 2.21
C GLY A 89 -3.29 -18.09 0.96
N GLN A 90 -3.63 -17.22 0.03
CA GLN A 90 -2.75 -16.87 -1.10
C GLN A 90 -2.22 -15.46 -0.95
N ALA A 91 -1.00 -15.23 -1.46
CA ALA A 91 -0.37 -13.92 -1.54
C ALA A 91 -0.07 -13.54 -2.98
N ALA A 92 -0.04 -12.23 -3.24
CA ALA A 92 0.33 -11.66 -4.52
C ALA A 92 1.65 -10.89 -4.39
N HIS A 93 2.55 -11.08 -5.34
CA HIS A 93 3.85 -10.42 -5.43
C HIS A 93 3.89 -9.64 -6.73
N LEU A 94 4.05 -8.32 -6.64
CA LEU A 94 4.05 -7.43 -7.80
C LEU A 94 5.42 -6.78 -7.97
N THR A 95 5.92 -6.79 -9.20
CA THR A 95 7.11 -6.05 -9.62
C THR A 95 6.72 -5.12 -10.76
N PRO A 96 6.96 -3.80 -10.66
CA PRO A 96 6.54 -2.86 -11.68
C PRO A 96 7.30 -3.06 -13.00
N LEU A 97 6.63 -2.75 -14.11
CA LEU A 97 7.19 -2.85 -15.45
C LEU A 97 7.47 -1.48 -16.07
N PRO A 98 8.51 -1.35 -16.91
CA PRO A 98 8.71 -0.17 -17.73
C PRO A 98 7.48 0.12 -18.60
N GLY A 99 7.06 1.38 -18.63
CA GLY A 99 5.86 1.79 -19.36
C GLY A 99 4.55 1.62 -18.60
N GLY A 100 4.60 1.06 -17.38
CA GLY A 100 3.46 0.80 -16.50
C GLY A 100 3.05 -0.66 -16.47
N GLY A 101 2.08 -0.99 -15.59
CA GLY A 101 1.73 -2.38 -15.33
C GLY A 101 2.70 -3.06 -14.35
N ALA A 102 2.50 -4.36 -14.12
CA ALA A 102 3.31 -5.17 -13.23
C ALA A 102 3.41 -6.63 -13.68
N ASN A 103 4.51 -7.29 -13.32
CA ASN A 103 4.53 -8.74 -13.21
C ASN A 103 3.88 -9.14 -11.90
N VAL A 104 3.05 -10.16 -11.94
CA VAL A 104 2.35 -10.72 -10.78
C VAL A 104 2.76 -12.18 -10.62
N THR A 105 3.17 -12.54 -9.42
CA THR A 105 3.34 -13.93 -8.99
C THR A 105 2.38 -14.19 -7.84
N VAL A 106 1.64 -15.29 -7.87
CA VAL A 106 0.75 -15.71 -6.79
C VAL A 106 1.28 -16.98 -6.17
N THR A 107 1.33 -17.00 -4.83
CA THR A 107 1.90 -18.11 -4.05
C THR A 107 0.92 -18.63 -2.99
N VAL A 108 1.21 -19.76 -2.42
CA VAL A 108 0.59 -20.27 -1.20
C VAL A 108 1.19 -19.52 -0.01
N GLY A 109 0.43 -18.64 0.65
CA GLY A 109 0.99 -17.73 1.64
C GLY A 109 2.09 -16.84 1.05
N CYS A 110 2.88 -16.21 1.90
CA CYS A 110 3.93 -15.27 1.47
C CYS A 110 5.16 -15.95 0.84
N ASP A 111 5.51 -17.17 1.28
CA ASP A 111 6.78 -17.83 0.94
C ASP A 111 6.61 -19.22 0.36
N GLY A 112 5.38 -19.62 0.01
CA GLY A 112 5.07 -20.96 -0.48
C GLY A 112 5.23 -21.13 -1.98
N ASP A 113 4.76 -22.27 -2.47
CA ASP A 113 4.85 -22.64 -3.89
C ASP A 113 4.11 -21.64 -4.78
N VAL A 114 4.70 -21.40 -5.96
CA VAL A 114 4.10 -20.56 -6.99
C VAL A 114 2.89 -21.28 -7.59
N LEU A 115 1.74 -20.64 -7.50
CA LEU A 115 0.48 -21.13 -8.06
C LEU A 115 0.23 -20.60 -9.47
N TRP A 116 0.67 -19.36 -9.73
CA TRP A 116 0.35 -18.68 -10.96
C TRP A 116 1.25 -17.44 -11.17
N GLN A 117 1.51 -17.11 -12.43
CA GLN A 117 2.25 -15.92 -12.84
C GLN A 117 1.62 -15.28 -14.07
N ALA A 118 1.65 -13.95 -14.14
CA ALA A 118 1.26 -13.19 -15.33
C ALA A 118 1.85 -11.77 -15.30
N SER A 119 1.72 -11.08 -16.43
CA SER A 119 1.86 -9.62 -16.50
C SER A 119 0.48 -8.98 -16.64
N THR A 120 0.33 -7.78 -16.11
CA THR A 120 -0.92 -7.02 -16.12
C THR A 120 -0.65 -5.55 -16.39
N ASP A 121 -1.60 -4.86 -17.03
CA ASP A 121 -1.59 -3.41 -17.17
C ASP A 121 -2.14 -2.71 -15.91
N ASP A 122 -2.79 -3.49 -15.02
CA ASP A 122 -3.29 -3.02 -13.73
C ASP A 122 -2.27 -3.37 -12.62
N PRO A 123 -1.41 -2.42 -12.19
CA PRO A 123 -0.37 -2.65 -11.20
C PRO A 123 -0.89 -2.61 -9.76
N TRP A 124 -2.16 -2.93 -9.54
CA TRP A 124 -2.83 -2.79 -8.24
C TRP A 124 -3.33 -4.11 -7.70
N VAL A 125 -3.26 -4.24 -6.38
CA VAL A 125 -3.92 -5.26 -5.56
C VAL A 125 -5.10 -4.62 -4.85
N HIS A 126 -6.26 -5.22 -4.98
CA HIS A 126 -7.51 -4.73 -4.41
C HIS A 126 -8.00 -5.67 -3.31
N PRO A 127 -8.57 -5.14 -2.21
CA PRO A 127 -9.37 -5.96 -1.31
C PRO A 127 -10.61 -6.49 -2.05
N ILE A 128 -11.26 -7.50 -1.50
CA ILE A 128 -12.51 -8.05 -2.10
C ILE A 128 -13.59 -6.98 -2.18
N ASP A 129 -13.72 -6.16 -1.14
CA ASP A 129 -14.60 -5.00 -1.10
C ASP A 129 -13.76 -3.71 -0.99
N PRO A 130 -13.65 -2.91 -2.07
CA PRO A 130 -12.80 -1.71 -2.10
C PRO A 130 -13.46 -0.47 -1.45
N ARG A 131 -14.67 -0.57 -0.92
CA ARG A 131 -15.34 0.55 -0.25
C ARG A 131 -14.55 1.02 0.97
N PRO A 132 -14.64 2.31 1.37
CA PRO A 132 -14.00 2.79 2.58
C PRO A 132 -14.58 2.17 3.87
N ASN A 133 -13.87 2.36 4.97
CA ASN A 133 -14.27 1.95 6.31
C ASN A 133 -14.57 0.44 6.45
N ARG A 134 -13.69 -0.40 5.87
CA ARG A 134 -13.82 -1.86 5.94
C ARG A 134 -13.25 -2.44 7.23
N PRO A 135 -13.76 -3.63 7.67
CA PRO A 135 -13.20 -4.35 8.81
C PRO A 135 -11.74 -4.74 8.61
N VAL A 136 -10.99 -4.84 9.71
CA VAL A 136 -9.55 -5.20 9.71
C VAL A 136 -9.24 -6.47 8.93
N ALA A 137 -10.12 -7.48 8.98
CA ALA A 137 -9.93 -8.73 8.24
C ALA A 137 -9.88 -8.56 6.71
N GLU A 138 -10.39 -7.45 6.20
CA GLU A 138 -10.42 -7.14 4.76
C GLU A 138 -9.29 -6.23 4.32
N HIS A 139 -8.45 -5.75 5.25
CA HIS A 139 -7.31 -4.92 4.90
C HIS A 139 -6.24 -5.73 4.17
N LEU A 140 -5.53 -5.07 3.27
CA LEU A 140 -4.36 -5.63 2.59
C LEU A 140 -3.17 -5.58 3.54
N THR A 141 -2.54 -6.73 3.79
CA THR A 141 -1.43 -6.88 4.71
C THR A 141 -0.15 -7.19 3.95
N LEU A 142 0.89 -6.41 4.16
CA LEU A 142 2.21 -6.70 3.60
C LEU A 142 2.79 -7.96 4.23
N CYS A 143 3.43 -8.81 3.44
CA CYS A 143 4.15 -9.97 3.95
C CYS A 143 5.24 -9.52 4.93
N GLY A 144 5.10 -9.91 6.20
CA GLY A 144 6.00 -9.48 7.27
C GLY A 144 5.90 -7.99 7.64
N GLY A 145 4.81 -7.31 7.31
CA GLY A 145 4.63 -5.88 7.55
C GLY A 145 3.22 -5.49 7.98
N PRO A 146 2.94 -4.17 7.99
CA PRO A 146 1.67 -3.63 8.43
C PRO A 146 0.53 -3.89 7.42
N SER A 147 -0.70 -3.67 7.90
CA SER A 147 -1.91 -3.70 7.11
C SER A 147 -2.32 -2.29 6.67
N TYR A 148 -2.97 -2.21 5.52
CA TYR A 148 -3.43 -0.97 4.92
C TYR A 148 -4.89 -1.06 4.47
N ARG A 149 -5.60 0.04 4.63
CA ARG A 149 -6.91 0.27 4.00
C ARG A 149 -6.71 0.65 2.54
N GLY A 150 -7.76 0.52 1.73
CA GLY A 150 -7.70 0.86 0.30
C GLY A 150 -6.97 -0.18 -0.54
N VAL A 151 -6.26 0.24 -1.56
CA VAL A 151 -5.55 -0.63 -2.51
C VAL A 151 -4.04 -0.39 -2.43
N LEU A 152 -3.25 -1.41 -2.72
CA LEU A 152 -1.80 -1.34 -2.80
C LEU A 152 -1.35 -1.55 -4.25
N GLY A 153 -0.36 -0.80 -4.69
CA GLY A 153 0.13 -0.90 -6.06
C GLY A 153 1.60 -0.59 -6.18
N VAL A 154 2.11 -0.71 -7.40
CA VAL A 154 3.51 -0.45 -7.72
C VAL A 154 3.65 0.53 -8.88
N ALA A 155 4.74 1.29 -8.88
CA ALA A 155 5.15 2.15 -9.99
C ALA A 155 6.67 2.10 -10.17
N LEU A 156 7.15 2.54 -11.32
CA LEU A 156 8.56 2.87 -11.55
C LEU A 156 8.75 4.38 -11.52
N ASP A 157 9.81 4.81 -10.84
CA ASP A 157 10.26 6.19 -10.77
C ASP A 157 11.77 6.19 -11.01
N ASP A 158 12.22 6.70 -12.15
CA ASP A 158 13.61 6.65 -12.61
C ASP A 158 14.25 5.24 -12.55
N GLY A 159 13.45 4.22 -12.89
CA GLY A 159 13.91 2.82 -12.89
C GLY A 159 13.86 2.13 -11.53
N ALA A 160 13.57 2.83 -10.45
CA ALA A 160 13.42 2.31 -9.10
C ALA A 160 11.96 1.92 -8.80
N ALA A 161 11.75 0.77 -8.18
CA ALA A 161 10.43 0.32 -7.79
C ALA A 161 9.87 1.14 -6.62
N ARG A 162 8.58 1.50 -6.69
CA ARG A 162 7.87 2.23 -5.65
C ARG A 162 6.60 1.50 -5.29
N THR A 163 6.34 1.36 -4.00
CA THR A 163 5.08 0.86 -3.48
C THR A 163 4.18 2.03 -3.12
N ILE A 164 2.90 1.94 -3.48
CA ILE A 164 1.91 2.99 -3.33
C ILE A 164 0.69 2.42 -2.64
N ASN A 165 0.19 3.11 -1.62
CA ASN A 165 -1.14 2.90 -1.08
C ASN A 165 -2.08 3.97 -1.64
N GLN A 166 -3.17 3.57 -2.32
CA GLN A 166 -4.27 4.47 -2.68
C GLN A 166 -5.43 4.19 -1.75
N VAL A 167 -5.86 5.21 -1.03
CA VAL A 167 -6.81 5.07 0.07
C VAL A 167 -7.76 6.27 0.11
N ASP A 168 -9.00 6.07 0.58
CA ASP A 168 -9.91 7.16 0.91
C ASP A 168 -9.28 8.09 1.95
N VAL A 169 -9.47 9.41 1.82
CA VAL A 169 -8.80 10.37 2.71
C VAL A 169 -9.21 10.21 4.18
N GLU A 170 -10.47 9.83 4.46
CA GLU A 170 -10.90 9.59 5.84
C GLU A 170 -10.26 8.32 6.40
N ASP A 171 -10.19 7.25 5.62
CA ASP A 171 -9.48 6.01 5.96
C ASP A 171 -7.96 6.25 6.16
N TYR A 172 -7.34 7.11 5.36
CA TYR A 172 -5.94 7.53 5.54
C TYR A 172 -5.73 8.23 6.88
N LEU A 173 -6.66 9.12 7.26
CA LEU A 173 -6.56 9.87 8.52
C LEU A 173 -6.73 8.98 9.76
N LEU A 174 -7.41 7.82 9.66
CA LEU A 174 -7.47 6.85 10.76
C LEU A 174 -6.07 6.34 11.14
N GLY A 175 -5.15 6.23 10.17
CA GLY A 175 -3.76 5.87 10.42
C GLY A 175 -2.87 7.05 10.82
N VAL A 176 -3.07 8.22 10.19
CA VAL A 176 -2.22 9.40 10.40
C VAL A 176 -2.45 10.08 11.75
N VAL A 177 -3.70 10.39 12.10
CA VAL A 177 -3.97 11.18 13.31
C VAL A 177 -3.41 10.53 14.57
N PRO A 178 -3.59 9.22 14.84
CA PRO A 178 -3.00 8.58 16.01
C PRO A 178 -1.48 8.35 15.91
N ALA A 179 -0.91 8.47 14.71
CA ALA A 179 0.54 8.42 14.53
C ALA A 179 1.22 9.76 14.81
N GLU A 180 0.51 10.86 14.58
CA GLU A 180 1.00 12.24 14.77
C GLU A 180 0.75 12.76 16.17
N VAL A 181 -0.38 12.42 16.82
CA VAL A 181 -0.76 12.89 18.15
C VAL A 181 -1.24 11.75 19.04
N GLN A 182 -1.18 11.96 20.35
CA GLN A 182 -1.60 10.93 21.31
C GLN A 182 -3.13 10.84 21.39
N ALA A 183 -3.69 9.69 21.08
CA ALA A 183 -5.14 9.46 21.13
C ALA A 183 -5.75 9.74 22.53
N ASN A 184 -4.98 9.48 23.62
CA ASN A 184 -5.42 9.72 25.00
C ASN A 184 -5.58 11.20 25.37
N TRP A 185 -5.29 12.13 24.46
CA TRP A 185 -5.62 13.54 24.64
C TRP A 185 -7.13 13.77 24.81
N ALA A 186 -7.95 12.93 24.16
CA ALA A 186 -9.39 12.96 24.36
C ALA A 186 -9.77 12.74 25.85
N ASP A 187 -9.14 11.75 26.50
CA ASP A 187 -9.39 11.42 27.90
C ASP A 187 -8.92 12.51 28.86
N LYS A 188 -8.01 13.37 28.40
CA LYS A 188 -7.46 14.51 29.14
C LYS A 188 -8.24 15.83 28.88
N GLY A 189 -9.42 15.75 28.24
CA GLY A 189 -10.24 16.91 27.95
C GLY A 189 -9.79 17.70 26.71
N ALA A 190 -8.94 17.12 25.85
CA ALA A 190 -8.42 17.80 24.66
C ALA A 190 -8.88 17.14 23.34
N ALA A 191 -10.12 16.63 23.28
CA ALA A 191 -10.70 16.07 22.06
C ALA A 191 -10.71 17.06 20.87
N GLU A 192 -10.86 18.36 21.16
CA GLU A 192 -10.84 19.41 20.14
C GLU A 192 -9.47 19.57 19.47
N ALA A 193 -8.37 19.21 20.14
CA ALA A 193 -7.05 19.16 19.52
C ALA A 193 -6.96 18.02 18.49
N LEU A 194 -7.58 16.87 18.76
CA LEU A 194 -7.64 15.76 17.79
C LEU A 194 -8.46 16.13 16.55
N ARG A 195 -9.56 16.89 16.74
CA ARG A 195 -10.37 17.43 15.63
C ARG A 195 -9.59 18.45 14.82
N ALA A 196 -8.87 19.37 15.45
CA ALA A 196 -8.01 20.34 14.77
C ALA A 196 -6.90 19.65 13.98
N GLN A 197 -6.27 18.61 14.56
CA GLN A 197 -5.26 17.80 13.89
C GLN A 197 -5.83 17.07 12.66
N ALA A 198 -7.04 16.51 12.77
CA ALA A 198 -7.69 15.81 11.63
C ALA A 198 -7.96 16.77 10.46
N ILE A 199 -8.46 17.99 10.73
CA ILE A 199 -8.69 19.01 9.70
C ILE A 199 -7.36 19.46 9.07
N ALA A 200 -6.34 19.71 9.90
CA ALA A 200 -5.02 20.10 9.40
C ALA A 200 -4.39 18.97 8.55
N ALA A 201 -4.39 17.75 9.03
CA ALA A 201 -3.81 16.62 8.29
C ALA A 201 -4.53 16.36 6.96
N ARG A 202 -5.86 16.50 6.92
CA ARG A 202 -6.66 16.39 5.69
C ARG A 202 -6.30 17.47 4.69
N SER A 203 -6.23 18.73 5.15
CA SER A 203 -5.88 19.86 4.28
C SER A 203 -4.46 19.72 3.73
N TYR A 204 -3.52 19.28 4.57
CA TYR A 204 -2.15 19.01 4.16
C TYR A 204 -2.09 18.01 2.99
N VAL A 205 -2.62 16.81 3.17
CA VAL A 205 -2.49 15.75 2.16
C VAL A 205 -3.24 16.06 0.87
N LEU A 206 -4.41 16.71 0.96
CA LEU A 206 -5.19 17.09 -0.22
C LEU A 206 -4.58 18.26 -1.00
N ALA A 207 -3.75 19.07 -0.36
CA ALA A 207 -3.01 20.14 -1.01
C ALA A 207 -1.63 19.70 -1.50
N GLU A 208 -1.09 18.58 -1.03
CA GLU A 208 0.25 18.13 -1.38
C GLU A 208 0.29 17.46 -2.75
N GLN A 209 1.38 17.67 -3.50
CA GLN A 209 1.67 17.02 -4.77
C GLN A 209 3.19 16.85 -4.86
N ARG A 210 3.70 15.77 -4.28
CA ARG A 210 5.14 15.57 -4.12
C ARG A 210 5.76 14.73 -5.24
N TYR A 211 5.05 13.71 -5.72
CA TYR A 211 5.54 12.76 -6.70
C TYR A 211 4.59 12.66 -7.90
N PRO A 212 5.05 12.28 -9.08
CA PRO A 212 4.19 12.09 -10.24
C PRO A 212 3.19 10.93 -10.07
N TYR A 213 3.49 9.97 -9.17
CA TYR A 213 2.70 8.77 -8.91
C TYR A 213 1.97 8.78 -7.55
N ALA A 214 2.34 9.68 -6.63
CA ALA A 214 1.73 9.80 -5.30
C ALA A 214 1.72 11.25 -4.80
N GLN A 215 0.68 11.64 -4.08
CA GLN A 215 0.61 12.98 -3.50
C GLN A 215 1.61 13.17 -2.37
N THR A 216 1.78 12.15 -1.51
CA THR A 216 2.53 12.25 -0.27
C THR A 216 3.35 10.98 0.00
N CYS A 217 4.01 10.92 1.16
CA CYS A 217 4.75 9.77 1.66
C CYS A 217 4.35 9.43 3.10
N ASP A 218 4.74 8.23 3.57
CA ASP A 218 4.38 7.65 4.86
C ASP A 218 5.32 8.01 6.02
N THR A 219 6.33 8.86 5.78
CA THR A 219 7.34 9.25 6.77
C THR A 219 7.11 10.63 7.35
N THR A 220 7.86 10.99 8.39
CA THR A 220 7.85 12.34 8.99
C THR A 220 8.31 13.46 8.04
N ALA A 221 8.84 13.15 6.87
CA ALA A 221 9.09 14.13 5.81
C ALA A 221 7.78 14.60 5.13
N CYS A 222 6.70 13.85 5.30
CA CYS A 222 5.33 14.15 4.87
C CYS A 222 4.40 14.11 6.09
N GLN A 223 3.76 12.95 6.32
CA GLN A 223 2.93 12.66 7.48
C GLN A 223 3.21 11.22 7.91
N SER A 224 3.38 10.97 9.21
CA SER A 224 3.59 9.62 9.74
C SER A 224 2.37 8.76 9.45
N TYR A 225 2.55 7.69 8.66
CA TYR A 225 1.47 6.80 8.24
C TYR A 225 1.90 5.33 8.30
N PRO A 226 1.77 4.67 9.47
CA PRO A 226 2.15 3.26 9.64
C PRO A 226 1.06 2.27 9.19
N GLY A 227 0.18 2.65 8.29
CA GLY A 227 -1.02 1.86 7.96
C GLY A 227 -2.02 1.89 9.10
N THR A 228 -2.58 0.72 9.44
CA THR A 228 -3.66 0.60 10.42
C THR A 228 -3.18 0.29 11.85
N GLU A 229 -1.88 0.16 12.07
CA GLU A 229 -1.31 -0.34 13.35
C GLU A 229 -1.65 0.53 14.56
N ARG A 230 -1.85 1.84 14.35
CA ARG A 230 -2.10 2.80 15.43
C ARG A 230 -3.52 3.32 15.48
N GLU A 231 -4.43 2.76 14.68
CA GLU A 231 -5.83 3.18 14.71
C GLU A 231 -6.42 3.12 16.13
N ASP A 232 -7.11 4.19 16.51
CA ASP A 232 -7.68 4.35 17.84
C ASP A 232 -9.09 4.95 17.75
N PRO A 233 -10.08 4.43 18.48
CA PRO A 233 -11.47 4.90 18.38
C PRO A 233 -11.65 6.37 18.75
N ARG A 234 -10.79 6.95 19.58
CA ARG A 234 -10.85 8.37 19.98
C ARG A 234 -10.44 9.30 18.84
N THR A 235 -9.37 8.94 18.12
CA THR A 235 -8.95 9.68 16.92
C THR A 235 -9.90 9.41 15.76
N ALA A 236 -10.42 8.19 15.62
CA ALA A 236 -11.45 7.87 14.62
C ALA A 236 -12.72 8.72 14.81
N ALA A 237 -13.15 8.94 16.07
CA ALA A 237 -14.27 9.81 16.35
C ALA A 237 -13.99 11.28 15.96
N ALA A 238 -12.75 11.78 16.15
CA ALA A 238 -12.35 13.11 15.72
C ALA A 238 -12.32 13.25 14.19
N VAL A 239 -11.81 12.26 13.47
CA VAL A 239 -11.82 12.19 12.00
C VAL A 239 -13.25 12.22 11.48
N ALA A 240 -14.12 11.33 12.00
CA ALA A 240 -15.52 11.25 11.59
C ALA A 240 -16.29 12.57 11.87
N ALA A 241 -16.06 13.21 13.04
CA ALA A 241 -16.71 14.46 13.40
C ALA A 241 -16.29 15.67 12.52
N THR A 242 -15.20 15.54 11.78
CA THR A 242 -14.64 16.59 10.91
C THR A 242 -14.58 16.16 9.44
N ALA A 243 -15.27 15.08 9.08
CA ALA A 243 -15.18 14.49 7.73
C ALA A 243 -15.43 15.56 6.65
N GLY A 244 -14.58 15.56 5.63
CA GLY A 244 -14.63 16.49 4.51
C GLY A 244 -14.25 17.93 4.85
N THR A 245 -13.99 18.30 6.12
CA THR A 245 -13.62 19.67 6.47
C THR A 245 -12.15 19.95 6.20
N VAL A 246 -11.85 21.06 5.49
CA VAL A 246 -10.51 21.51 5.13
C VAL A 246 -10.31 22.99 5.41
N LEU A 247 -9.07 23.44 5.46
CA LEU A 247 -8.69 24.86 5.49
C LEU A 247 -8.40 25.36 4.07
N LEU A 248 -8.91 26.53 3.77
CA LEU A 248 -8.76 27.20 2.48
C LEU A 248 -8.00 28.52 2.63
N ARG A 249 -7.20 28.83 1.61
CA ARG A 249 -6.69 30.15 1.31
C ARG A 249 -7.09 30.52 -0.13
N ASP A 250 -7.76 31.64 -0.30
CA ASP A 250 -8.22 32.13 -1.62
C ASP A 250 -9.01 31.07 -2.41
N GLY A 251 -9.89 30.33 -1.72
CA GLY A 251 -10.74 29.29 -2.31
C GLY A 251 -10.01 27.98 -2.69
N ARG A 252 -8.72 27.86 -2.37
CA ARG A 252 -7.90 26.67 -2.61
C ARG A 252 -7.50 26.00 -1.29
N ILE A 253 -7.35 24.68 -1.29
CA ILE A 253 -6.98 23.92 -0.11
C ILE A 253 -5.59 24.33 0.33
N LEU A 254 -5.47 24.81 1.58
CA LEU A 254 -4.21 25.23 2.17
C LEU A 254 -3.40 23.99 2.59
N ARG A 255 -2.12 23.94 2.23
CA ARG A 255 -1.19 22.92 2.73
C ARG A 255 -0.79 23.29 4.16
N THR A 256 -1.57 22.85 5.11
CA THR A 256 -1.46 23.18 6.53
C THR A 256 -0.31 22.42 7.19
N GLU A 257 0.86 23.01 7.27
CA GLU A 257 2.00 22.45 7.99
C GLU A 257 1.73 22.44 9.50
N TYR A 258 2.22 21.42 10.19
CA TYR A 258 2.10 21.27 11.64
C TYR A 258 3.32 20.55 12.23
N SER A 259 3.57 20.72 13.51
CA SER A 259 4.68 20.06 14.20
C SER A 259 4.42 19.98 15.70
N ALA A 260 5.23 19.22 16.42
CA ALA A 260 5.14 19.10 17.87
C ALA A 260 5.21 20.48 18.57
N ALA A 261 6.17 21.34 18.17
CA ALA A 261 6.40 22.69 18.68
C ALA A 261 6.08 22.82 20.17
N PRO A 262 6.90 22.23 21.07
CA PRO A 262 6.61 22.07 22.49
C PRO A 262 6.55 23.41 23.26
N ASP A 263 7.02 24.48 22.67
CA ASP A 263 6.91 25.87 23.14
C ASP A 263 5.54 26.51 22.88
N GLY A 264 4.59 25.75 22.32
CA GLY A 264 3.25 26.23 21.96
C GLY A 264 3.14 26.83 20.56
N GLY A 265 4.27 27.00 19.86
CA GLY A 265 4.30 27.53 18.50
C GLY A 265 3.79 28.97 18.36
N ALA A 266 3.84 29.48 17.14
CA ALA A 266 3.31 30.79 16.79
C ALA A 266 2.36 30.71 15.59
N PRO A 267 1.40 31.63 15.44
CA PRO A 267 0.58 31.73 14.25
C PRO A 267 1.42 31.80 12.99
N ALA A 268 1.04 31.05 11.96
CA ALA A 268 1.76 31.01 10.70
C ALA A 268 1.33 32.15 9.76
N ASP A 269 2.26 32.69 8.98
CA ASP A 269 1.87 33.44 7.78
C ASP A 269 1.45 32.46 6.67
N ILE A 270 0.14 32.27 6.54
CA ILE A 270 -0.43 31.34 5.55
C ILE A 270 -0.09 31.68 4.09
N ARG A 271 0.35 32.92 3.80
CA ARG A 271 0.80 33.32 2.46
C ARG A 271 2.09 32.67 2.05
N THR A 272 2.86 32.19 3.03
CA THR A 272 4.11 31.43 2.81
C THR A 272 3.90 29.92 2.67
N MET A 273 2.68 29.44 2.86
CA MET A 273 2.32 28.02 2.70
C MET A 273 1.80 27.78 1.30
N ASP A 274 2.03 26.59 0.79
CA ASP A 274 1.52 26.19 -0.51
C ASP A 274 0.00 25.99 -0.48
N VAL A 275 -0.62 26.04 -1.65
CA VAL A 275 -2.03 25.71 -1.84
C VAL A 275 -2.17 24.64 -2.91
N GLY A 276 -3.05 23.70 -2.65
CA GLY A 276 -3.45 22.66 -3.59
C GLY A 276 -4.57 23.09 -4.54
N PRO A 277 -5.38 22.15 -5.02
CA PRO A 277 -6.53 22.42 -5.85
C PRO A 277 -7.64 23.15 -5.07
N ALA A 278 -8.61 23.73 -5.77
CA ALA A 278 -9.88 24.08 -5.15
C ALA A 278 -10.67 22.81 -4.80
N PRO A 279 -11.57 22.83 -3.78
CA PRO A 279 -12.36 21.67 -3.39
C PRO A 279 -13.06 20.95 -4.55
N GLY A 280 -13.66 21.68 -5.47
CA GLY A 280 -14.35 21.10 -6.64
C GLY A 280 -13.43 20.57 -7.75
N GLN A 281 -12.11 20.71 -7.62
CA GLN A 281 -11.10 20.19 -8.55
C GLN A 281 -10.45 18.91 -8.06
N LEU A 282 -10.74 18.47 -6.83
CA LEU A 282 -10.31 17.15 -6.37
C LEU A 282 -10.95 16.10 -7.28
N LEU A 283 -10.11 15.21 -7.79
CA LEU A 283 -10.61 14.04 -8.52
C LEU A 283 -11.43 13.22 -7.51
N ALA A 284 -12.76 13.20 -7.71
CA ALA A 284 -13.62 12.27 -7.03
C ALA A 284 -13.21 10.87 -7.49
N ILE A 285 -12.42 10.18 -6.68
CA ILE A 285 -12.25 8.75 -6.83
C ILE A 285 -13.47 8.16 -6.16
N ALA A 286 -14.45 7.74 -6.97
CA ALA A 286 -15.62 7.07 -6.45
C ALA A 286 -15.17 5.88 -5.59
N PRO A 287 -15.74 5.67 -4.39
CA PRO A 287 -15.46 4.50 -3.58
C PRO A 287 -15.71 3.25 -4.42
N GLY A 288 -14.68 2.44 -4.63
CA GLY A 288 -14.79 1.25 -5.49
C GLY A 288 -14.70 1.50 -7.00
N ALA A 289 -14.47 2.72 -7.45
CA ALA A 289 -14.04 2.92 -8.81
C ALA A 289 -12.64 2.31 -8.97
N GLU A 290 -12.48 1.45 -9.96
CA GLU A 290 -11.16 1.18 -10.51
C GLU A 290 -10.46 2.53 -10.70
N PRO A 291 -9.14 2.63 -10.40
CA PRO A 291 -8.39 3.83 -10.69
C PRO A 291 -8.74 4.24 -12.12
N PRO A 292 -9.01 5.53 -12.40
CA PRO A 292 -9.46 5.94 -13.71
C PRO A 292 -8.57 5.26 -14.73
N ALA A 293 -9.17 4.40 -15.54
CA ALA A 293 -8.47 3.79 -16.64
C ALA A 293 -7.73 4.93 -17.29
N ARG A 294 -6.42 4.82 -17.39
CA ARG A 294 -5.55 5.88 -17.92
C ARG A 294 -6.30 6.50 -19.07
N SER A 295 -6.44 7.83 -19.07
CA SER A 295 -6.94 8.56 -20.22
C SER A 295 -6.28 7.98 -21.46
N ALA A 296 -7.05 7.22 -22.25
CA ALA A 296 -6.62 6.44 -23.39
C ALA A 296 -5.15 5.98 -23.24
N ALA A 297 -4.93 4.91 -22.45
CA ALA A 297 -3.67 4.20 -22.53
C ALA A 297 -3.43 4.04 -24.02
N THR A 298 -2.27 4.47 -24.48
CA THR A 298 -1.86 4.20 -25.86
C THR A 298 -2.07 2.71 -25.99
N GLU A 299 -3.07 2.32 -26.78
CA GLU A 299 -3.47 0.94 -26.96
C GLU A 299 -2.21 0.10 -27.16
N SER A 300 -2.09 -1.03 -26.45
CA SER A 300 -0.89 -1.83 -26.60
C SER A 300 -0.70 -2.19 -28.08
N ALA A 301 0.54 -2.24 -28.54
CA ALA A 301 0.81 -2.60 -29.93
C ALA A 301 0.14 -3.95 -30.32
N ILE A 302 -0.03 -4.85 -29.36
CA ILE A 302 -0.73 -6.13 -29.49
C ILE A 302 -2.23 -5.92 -29.67
N ASP A 303 -2.86 -5.09 -28.84
CA ASP A 303 -4.32 -4.85 -28.92
C ASP A 303 -4.67 -4.05 -30.18
N ALA A 304 -3.82 -3.10 -30.57
CA ALA A 304 -3.96 -2.36 -31.83
C ALA A 304 -3.90 -3.31 -33.03
N GLU A 305 -2.92 -4.22 -33.03
CA GLU A 305 -2.77 -5.21 -34.11
C GLU A 305 -3.91 -6.22 -34.10
N TYR A 306 -4.34 -6.71 -32.94
CA TYR A 306 -5.48 -7.60 -32.83
C TYR A 306 -6.76 -6.99 -33.38
N ARG A 307 -7.02 -5.73 -33.06
CA ARG A 307 -8.15 -5.00 -33.62
C ARG A 307 -8.01 -4.78 -35.13
N ARG A 308 -6.80 -4.47 -35.62
CA ARG A 308 -6.50 -4.26 -37.05
C ARG A 308 -6.79 -5.50 -37.88
N ILE A 309 -6.55 -6.70 -37.33
CA ILE A 309 -6.81 -7.96 -38.06
C ILE A 309 -8.25 -8.47 -37.92
N GLY A 310 -9.14 -7.76 -37.19
CA GLY A 310 -10.55 -8.11 -37.07
C GLY A 310 -10.96 -8.64 -35.69
N GLY A 311 -10.08 -8.59 -34.68
CA GLY A 311 -10.38 -8.98 -33.29
C GLY A 311 -10.83 -10.45 -33.18
N ALA A 312 -11.87 -10.70 -32.42
CA ALA A 312 -12.42 -12.06 -32.20
C ALA A 312 -12.93 -12.75 -33.49
N ASN A 313 -13.17 -11.96 -34.52
CA ASN A 313 -13.61 -12.49 -35.83
C ASN A 313 -12.42 -12.79 -36.77
N SER A 314 -11.18 -12.55 -36.31
CA SER A 314 -9.98 -12.87 -37.07
C SER A 314 -9.68 -14.38 -37.04
N SER A 315 -8.78 -14.85 -37.91
CA SER A 315 -8.28 -16.22 -37.89
C SER A 315 -7.61 -16.62 -36.60
N LEU A 316 -7.11 -15.64 -35.80
CA LEU A 316 -6.52 -15.89 -34.50
C LEU A 316 -7.55 -16.32 -33.43
N GLY A 317 -8.82 -15.99 -33.59
CA GLY A 317 -9.86 -16.24 -32.61
C GLY A 317 -9.74 -15.34 -31.35
N THR A 318 -10.13 -15.86 -30.19
CA THR A 318 -10.16 -15.09 -28.93
C THR A 318 -8.86 -15.20 -28.14
N PRO A 319 -8.49 -14.18 -27.33
CA PRO A 319 -7.33 -14.28 -26.45
C PRO A 319 -7.52 -15.37 -25.38
N ILE A 320 -6.47 -16.18 -25.14
CA ILE A 320 -6.48 -17.26 -24.16
C ILE A 320 -5.96 -16.80 -22.79
N GLY A 321 -5.30 -15.64 -22.72
CA GLY A 321 -4.72 -15.13 -21.49
C GLY A 321 -4.24 -13.68 -21.60
N PRO A 322 -3.58 -13.20 -20.54
CA PRO A 322 -3.02 -11.86 -20.53
C PRO A 322 -1.85 -11.73 -21.50
N GLN A 323 -1.47 -10.49 -21.78
CA GLN A 323 -0.21 -10.18 -22.45
C GLN A 323 0.97 -10.61 -21.56
N MET A 324 1.94 -11.28 -22.15
CA MET A 324 3.11 -11.82 -21.46
C MET A 324 4.41 -11.19 -22.01
N ILE A 325 5.49 -11.28 -21.25
CA ILE A 325 6.79 -10.73 -21.62
C ILE A 325 7.65 -11.82 -22.24
N LEU A 326 8.35 -11.49 -23.31
CA LEU A 326 9.35 -12.34 -23.92
C LEU A 326 10.60 -12.44 -23.01
N PRO A 327 11.33 -13.59 -23.05
CA PRO A 327 12.60 -13.72 -22.34
C PRO A 327 13.54 -12.54 -22.63
N GLN A 328 14.33 -12.16 -21.63
CA GLN A 328 15.28 -11.05 -21.72
C GLN A 328 14.63 -9.68 -22.04
N HIS A 329 13.33 -9.51 -21.74
CA HIS A 329 12.58 -8.28 -22.00
C HIS A 329 12.60 -7.83 -23.48
N ALA A 330 12.75 -8.80 -24.39
CA ALA A 330 12.84 -8.52 -25.82
C ALA A 330 11.53 -7.98 -26.44
N GLY A 331 10.44 -7.97 -25.67
CA GLY A 331 9.13 -7.51 -26.10
C GLY A 331 8.01 -8.18 -25.31
N THR A 332 6.80 -8.12 -25.84
CA THR A 332 5.61 -8.73 -25.23
C THR A 332 4.89 -9.64 -26.24
N TYR A 333 4.08 -10.57 -25.74
CA TYR A 333 3.25 -11.42 -26.58
C TYR A 333 1.92 -11.76 -25.90
N ARG A 334 0.92 -12.12 -26.70
CA ARG A 334 -0.37 -12.62 -26.20
C ARG A 334 -0.79 -13.83 -27.04
N MET A 335 -1.23 -14.88 -26.34
CA MET A 335 -1.73 -16.10 -26.94
C MET A 335 -3.21 -15.93 -27.31
N TYR A 336 -3.59 -16.52 -28.44
CA TYR A 336 -4.97 -16.59 -28.95
C TYR A 336 -5.30 -18.05 -29.29
N THR A 337 -6.56 -18.34 -29.51
CA THR A 337 -7.03 -19.70 -29.79
C THR A 337 -6.26 -20.37 -30.94
N ASN A 338 -5.92 -19.60 -31.98
CA ASN A 338 -5.28 -20.14 -33.19
C ASN A 338 -3.94 -19.47 -33.51
N GLY A 339 -3.29 -18.80 -32.52
CA GLY A 339 -2.03 -18.12 -32.80
C GLY A 339 -1.50 -17.30 -31.64
N VAL A 340 -0.56 -16.40 -31.94
CA VAL A 340 0.06 -15.46 -31.01
C VAL A 340 0.34 -14.15 -31.71
N ILE A 341 0.18 -13.04 -31.01
CA ILE A 341 0.72 -11.73 -31.43
C ILE A 341 1.93 -11.44 -30.55
N ILE A 342 3.05 -11.13 -31.19
CA ILE A 342 4.32 -10.79 -30.56
C ILE A 342 4.63 -9.34 -30.90
N ALA A 343 4.91 -8.50 -29.92
CA ALA A 343 5.32 -7.12 -30.13
C ALA A 343 6.74 -6.91 -29.59
N THR A 344 7.62 -6.39 -30.42
CA THR A 344 8.99 -6.01 -30.04
C THR A 344 9.25 -4.53 -30.38
N PRO A 345 10.17 -3.86 -29.67
CA PRO A 345 10.52 -2.45 -29.97
C PRO A 345 11.03 -2.25 -31.40
N THR A 346 11.67 -3.25 -31.99
CA THR A 346 12.31 -3.18 -33.30
C THR A 346 11.39 -3.56 -34.45
N LEU A 347 10.48 -4.54 -34.25
CA LEU A 347 9.65 -5.10 -35.33
C LEU A 347 8.17 -4.70 -35.20
N GLY A 348 7.79 -4.00 -34.12
CA GLY A 348 6.38 -3.75 -33.81
C GLY A 348 5.61 -5.04 -33.53
N ALA A 349 4.29 -5.02 -33.70
CA ALA A 349 3.45 -6.18 -33.47
C ALA A 349 3.41 -7.09 -34.71
N GLN A 350 3.68 -8.38 -34.51
CA GLN A 350 3.70 -9.42 -35.54
C GLN A 350 2.70 -10.52 -35.17
N VAL A 351 1.91 -10.95 -36.14
CA VAL A 351 0.92 -12.01 -36.00
C VAL A 351 1.53 -13.33 -36.45
N VAL A 352 1.51 -14.31 -35.57
CA VAL A 352 1.87 -15.71 -35.88
C VAL A 352 0.62 -16.58 -35.81
N ASP A 353 0.08 -16.93 -36.98
CA ASP A 353 -1.12 -17.76 -37.10
C ASP A 353 -0.65 -19.23 -37.22
N TYR A 354 -1.12 -20.09 -36.31
CA TYR A 354 -0.73 -21.52 -36.26
C TYR A 354 -1.16 -22.26 -37.50
N SER A 355 -2.21 -21.89 -38.20
CA SER A 355 -2.64 -22.49 -39.41
C SER A 355 -1.61 -22.35 -40.52
N ARG A 356 -0.87 -21.23 -40.54
CA ARG A 356 0.23 -20.99 -41.49
C ARG A 356 1.51 -21.74 -41.10
N VAL A 357 1.79 -21.86 -39.80
CA VAL A 357 2.94 -22.60 -39.28
C VAL A 357 2.77 -24.09 -39.60
N LEU A 358 1.57 -24.64 -39.42
CA LEU A 358 1.25 -26.05 -39.75
C LEU A 358 1.36 -26.36 -41.25
N GLN A 359 1.17 -25.38 -42.13
CA GLN A 359 1.39 -25.57 -43.58
C GLN A 359 2.88 -25.65 -43.95
N VAL A 360 3.74 -24.98 -43.17
CA VAL A 360 5.20 -24.94 -43.45
C VAL A 360 5.93 -26.13 -42.81
N VAL A 361 5.38 -26.70 -41.73
CA VAL A 361 5.99 -27.84 -41.00
C VAL A 361 4.94 -28.96 -40.86
N PRO A 362 4.78 -29.83 -41.84
CA PRO A 362 3.77 -30.90 -41.87
C PRO A 362 3.81 -31.84 -40.66
N GLU A 363 4.97 -32.04 -40.06
CA GLU A 363 5.17 -32.89 -38.87
C GLU A 363 4.48 -32.31 -37.62
N VAL A 364 4.38 -30.99 -37.51
CA VAL A 364 3.68 -30.33 -36.42
C VAL A 364 2.16 -30.47 -36.56
N ALA A 365 1.65 -30.52 -37.80
CA ALA A 365 0.24 -30.75 -38.10
C ALA A 365 -0.22 -32.15 -37.68
N ALA A 366 0.64 -33.15 -37.83
CA ALA A 366 0.34 -34.51 -37.43
C ALA A 366 0.29 -34.72 -35.91
N ALA A 367 1.06 -33.94 -35.15
CA ALA A 367 1.08 -33.99 -33.68
C ALA A 367 -0.16 -33.42 -33.00
N GLN A 368 -0.94 -32.59 -33.71
CA GLN A 368 -2.16 -31.98 -33.17
C GLN A 368 -3.46 -32.74 -33.48
N GLN A 369 -3.40 -33.78 -34.28
CA GLN A 369 -4.52 -34.70 -34.49
C GLN A 369 -4.60 -35.70 -33.33
N VAL A 370 -5.10 -35.28 -32.18
CA VAL A 370 -5.61 -36.16 -31.15
C VAL A 370 -6.89 -36.77 -31.69
N PRO A 371 -7.00 -38.08 -31.89
CA PRO A 371 -8.24 -38.66 -32.36
C PRO A 371 -9.33 -38.45 -31.31
N SER A 372 -10.41 -37.78 -31.71
CA SER A 372 -11.63 -37.70 -30.94
C SER A 372 -12.07 -39.13 -30.65
N GLY A 373 -11.90 -39.56 -29.39
CA GLY A 373 -12.24 -40.89 -28.93
C GLY A 373 -13.69 -41.21 -29.18
N ALA A 374 -13.90 -42.27 -29.93
CA ALA A 374 -15.19 -42.90 -30.08
C ALA A 374 -15.73 -43.32 -28.72
N ALA A 375 -16.95 -42.92 -28.44
CA ALA A 375 -17.73 -43.38 -27.31
C ALA A 375 -17.83 -44.90 -27.31
N ALA A 376 -17.28 -45.53 -26.27
CA ALA A 376 -17.52 -46.93 -26.00
C ALA A 376 -18.93 -47.07 -25.37
N ARG A 377 -19.81 -47.80 -26.02
CA ARG A 377 -21.04 -48.36 -25.42
C ARG A 377 -20.70 -49.62 -24.63
N PRO A 378 -21.27 -49.87 -23.47
CA PRO A 378 -21.21 -51.13 -22.76
C PRO A 378 -22.27 -52.06 -23.29
N ASP A 379 -21.90 -53.33 -23.60
CA ASP A 379 -22.72 -54.53 -23.41
C ASP A 379 -22.16 -55.72 -24.19
N ALA A 380 -21.84 -56.77 -23.45
CA ALA A 380 -22.10 -58.18 -23.71
C ALA A 380 -21.00 -59.12 -23.23
N VAL A 381 -21.28 -59.78 -22.13
CA VAL A 381 -20.69 -61.06 -21.72
C VAL A 381 -21.38 -62.16 -22.51
N PRO A 382 -20.70 -63.18 -22.98
CA PRO A 382 -20.88 -64.55 -22.52
C PRO A 382 -19.73 -65.53 -22.79
N PRO A 383 -19.92 -66.87 -22.59
CA PRO A 383 -19.34 -67.58 -21.47
C PRO A 383 -18.41 -68.76 -21.97
N GLY A 384 -17.60 -69.22 -21.01
CA GLY A 384 -17.38 -70.60 -20.80
C GLY A 384 -16.24 -71.34 -21.50
N GLY A 385 -15.46 -72.08 -20.73
CA GLY A 385 -14.71 -73.25 -21.07
C GLY A 385 -13.19 -73.05 -21.01
N GLY A 386 -12.46 -73.52 -20.07
CA GLY A 386 -12.33 -74.84 -19.55
C GLY A 386 -10.85 -75.27 -19.62
N ALA A 387 -10.33 -75.71 -18.45
CA ALA A 387 -9.19 -76.61 -18.32
C ALA A 387 -7.79 -76.01 -18.08
N GLN A 388 -7.36 -76.13 -16.85
CA GLN A 388 -6.00 -76.37 -16.35
C GLN A 388 -5.42 -77.74 -16.90
N PRO A 389 -4.16 -78.23 -16.53
CA PRO A 389 -3.09 -77.70 -15.66
C PRO A 389 -1.66 -78.02 -16.10
N GLY A 390 -0.69 -77.64 -15.29
CA GLY A 390 0.66 -78.28 -15.21
C GLY A 390 1.76 -77.22 -15.16
N ALA A 391 2.42 -77.03 -14.16
CA ALA A 391 3.20 -77.65 -13.12
C ALA A 391 4.71 -77.33 -13.23
N HIS A 392 5.26 -76.94 -12.12
CA HIS A 392 6.69 -76.91 -11.65
C HIS A 392 7.63 -75.86 -12.25
N GLY A 393 8.41 -75.17 -11.49
CA GLY A 393 9.22 -75.52 -10.36
C GLY A 393 9.90 -74.26 -9.73
N ASP A 394 10.21 -74.47 -8.52
CA ASP A 394 10.92 -73.80 -7.53
C ASP A 394 12.18 -73.00 -7.93
N ALA A 395 12.41 -71.91 -7.20
CA ALA A 395 13.53 -71.80 -6.29
C ALA A 395 13.57 -70.39 -5.62
N ALA A 396 13.51 -70.42 -4.32
CA ALA A 396 13.82 -69.34 -3.42
C ALA A 396 15.31 -68.99 -3.46
N VAL A 397 15.64 -67.80 -2.94
CA VAL A 397 16.64 -67.45 -1.92
C VAL A 397 16.68 -65.91 -1.79
N SER A 398 16.18 -65.39 -0.73
CA SER A 398 16.74 -64.74 0.46
C SER A 398 17.98 -63.85 0.26
N GLY A 399 17.94 -62.65 0.87
CA GLY A 399 19.10 -61.87 1.16
C GLY A 399 18.79 -60.43 1.48
N GLY A 400 18.61 -60.10 2.74
CA GLY A 400 18.45 -58.76 3.27
C GLY A 400 19.79 -58.01 3.49
N PRO A 401 19.86 -56.98 4.30
CA PRO A 401 20.48 -55.69 4.01
C PRO A 401 21.92 -55.57 4.49
N VAL A 402 22.69 -54.67 3.87
CA VAL A 402 24.02 -54.28 4.40
C VAL A 402 24.21 -52.76 4.24
N THR A 403 24.28 -52.08 5.35
CA THR A 403 25.20 -50.94 5.52
C THR A 403 26.57 -51.53 5.89
N PRO A 404 27.71 -50.87 5.61
CA PRO A 404 28.37 -50.05 6.60
C PRO A 404 29.24 -48.88 6.07
N ASP A 405 29.37 -47.89 6.95
CA ASP A 405 30.59 -47.25 7.43
C ASP A 405 31.78 -46.96 6.49
N GLY A 406 32.25 -45.71 6.60
CA GLY A 406 33.58 -45.54 7.11
C GLY A 406 34.40 -44.39 6.56
N ALA A 407 34.80 -43.52 7.45
CA ALA A 407 36.03 -42.76 7.58
C ALA A 407 36.11 -41.40 6.81
N ALA A 408 36.04 -40.21 7.41
CA ALA A 408 36.95 -39.60 8.39
C ALA A 408 38.33 -39.23 7.84
N VAL A 409 38.67 -37.95 7.92
CA VAL A 409 39.90 -37.31 8.43
C VAL A 409 39.66 -35.77 8.32
N ALA A 410 39.47 -35.02 9.38
CA ALA A 410 40.42 -34.40 10.28
C ALA A 410 41.18 -33.24 9.62
N ALA A 411 41.42 -32.08 10.12
CA ALA A 411 41.58 -31.49 11.43
C ALA A 411 41.63 -29.97 11.23
N GLY A 412 41.42 -29.11 12.07
CA GLY A 412 41.71 -28.69 13.40
C GLY A 412 41.39 -27.22 13.47
N GLY A 413 41.07 -26.60 14.49
CA GLY A 413 41.36 -26.61 15.89
C GLY A 413 41.01 -25.26 16.39
N ALA A 414 40.39 -25.26 17.49
CA ALA A 414 40.65 -24.75 18.83
C ALA A 414 40.44 -23.22 18.96
N ASP A 415 39.88 -22.62 20.00
CA ASP A 415 39.56 -22.92 21.41
C ASP A 415 38.55 -21.85 21.85
N ALA A 416 37.59 -22.05 22.59
CA ALA A 416 37.37 -22.57 23.95
C ALA A 416 36.92 -21.48 24.90
N LEU A 417 35.87 -21.83 25.67
CA LEU A 417 35.53 -21.44 27.05
C LEU A 417 34.89 -20.05 27.23
N GLY A 418 33.79 -19.87 27.96
CA GLY A 418 33.14 -20.73 28.93
C GLY A 418 31.97 -20.03 29.58
N ALA A 419 31.03 -20.86 29.94
CA ALA A 419 30.28 -20.93 31.18
C ALA A 419 29.53 -19.72 31.76
N ALA A 420 28.26 -19.94 31.88
CA ALA A 420 27.27 -19.62 32.88
C ALA A 420 27.75 -19.04 34.21
N ALA A 421 26.93 -18.07 34.70
CA ALA A 421 26.42 -18.02 36.08
C ALA A 421 25.49 -16.81 36.26
N THR A 422 24.23 -17.05 36.58
CA THR A 422 23.47 -16.16 37.47
C THR A 422 24.01 -16.31 38.89
N PRO A 423 23.96 -15.29 39.75
CA PRO A 423 22.92 -15.29 40.72
C PRO A 423 22.32 -13.94 41.12
N ASP A 424 21.15 -14.04 41.77
CA ASP A 424 20.43 -13.17 42.69
C ASP A 424 21.21 -12.06 43.39
N GLY A 425 20.52 -10.94 43.63
CA GLY A 425 20.96 -9.95 44.60
C GLY A 425 20.18 -8.63 44.56
N THR A 426 19.03 -8.62 45.22
CA THR A 426 18.37 -7.47 45.86
C THR A 426 19.24 -6.27 46.17
N ALA A 427 18.80 -5.05 45.77
CA ALA A 427 18.72 -3.85 46.62
C ALA A 427 18.20 -2.63 45.82
N ALA A 428 17.02 -2.15 46.12
CA ALA A 428 16.73 -0.69 46.11
C ALA A 428 17.33 -0.16 47.44
N PRO A 429 17.65 1.13 47.59
CA PRO A 429 16.72 2.24 47.51
C PRO A 429 17.36 3.56 47.04
N GLY A 430 16.52 4.57 46.74
CA GLY A 430 16.99 5.93 46.59
C GLY A 430 15.94 6.84 45.93
N GLY A 431 14.87 7.09 46.70
CA GLY A 431 13.93 8.17 46.40
C GLY A 431 14.60 9.52 46.63
N ILE A 432 14.35 10.44 45.71
CA ILE A 432 14.56 11.88 45.95
C ILE A 432 13.19 12.53 45.80
N ALA A 433 12.70 13.05 46.94
CA ALA A 433 11.50 13.84 47.08
C ALA A 433 11.73 15.29 46.57
N PRO A 434 10.65 16.01 46.21
CA PRO A 434 10.73 17.40 45.80
C PRO A 434 10.92 18.33 47.00
N PRO A 435 11.52 19.53 46.84
CA PRO A 435 11.64 20.47 47.95
C PRO A 435 10.32 21.20 48.23
N GLU A 436 10.03 21.27 49.49
CA GLU A 436 8.93 21.94 50.13
C GLU A 436 9.04 23.46 50.04
N ASN A 437 7.85 24.09 50.07
CA ASN A 437 7.56 25.47 50.38
C ASN A 437 8.36 26.02 51.55
N VAL A 438 8.93 27.21 51.40
CA VAL A 438 9.21 28.12 52.48
C VAL A 438 8.42 29.39 52.30
N ALA A 439 7.40 29.51 53.12
CA ALA A 439 6.72 30.77 53.42
C ALA A 439 7.65 31.66 54.24
N ASN A 440 7.75 32.93 53.90
CA ASN A 440 8.03 33.95 54.89
C ASN A 440 7.33 35.26 54.53
N GLY A 441 6.54 35.71 55.50
CA GLY A 441 5.74 36.89 55.49
C GLY A 441 6.56 38.14 55.74
N GLY A 442 5.92 39.26 55.56
CA GLY A 442 6.41 40.61 55.90
C GLY A 442 5.58 41.67 55.21
N ASP A 443 4.64 42.02 55.85
CA ASP A 443 3.83 43.19 56.22
C ASP A 443 4.33 44.56 55.70
N ALA A 444 3.31 45.44 55.51
CA ALA A 444 3.20 46.84 55.73
C ALA A 444 3.10 47.85 54.56
N THR A 445 1.89 48.30 54.46
CA THR A 445 1.39 49.71 54.46
C THR A 445 1.48 50.59 53.20
N ALA A 446 0.29 51.02 52.91
CA ALA A 446 -0.21 52.35 52.70
C ALA A 446 -0.07 53.06 51.36
N GLY A 447 -1.21 53.34 50.78
CA GLY A 447 -1.61 54.71 50.52
C GLY A 447 -1.60 55.18 49.05
N GLY A 448 -2.79 55.54 48.56
CA GLY A 448 -2.84 56.46 47.44
C GLY A 448 -3.94 56.21 46.40
N ALA A 449 -5.16 56.51 46.82
CA ALA A 449 -6.26 56.74 45.88
C ALA A 449 -6.08 58.05 45.14
N ILE A 450 -6.30 58.05 43.80
CA ILE A 450 -6.86 59.24 43.12
C ILE A 450 -7.62 58.75 41.87
N ARG A 451 -8.88 58.98 41.83
CA ARG A 451 -9.81 59.08 40.70
C ARG A 451 -10.08 60.61 40.49
N PRO A 452 -10.86 61.05 39.46
CA PRO A 452 -10.97 60.76 38.03
C PRO A 452 -10.95 62.04 37.17
N ALA A 453 -11.10 61.97 35.86
CA ALA A 453 -12.02 62.82 35.09
C ALA A 453 -11.84 62.56 33.60
N GLY A 454 -12.95 62.26 32.94
CA GLY A 454 -13.10 62.36 31.49
C GLY A 454 -13.34 63.87 31.10
N PRO A 455 -13.71 64.24 29.88
CA PRO A 455 -14.87 63.72 29.19
C PRO A 455 -14.54 62.79 27.99
#